data_cea8a08d453f0ff5e45ed2e048e80296
#
_entry.id   cea8a08d453f0ff5e45ed2e048e80296
#
_cell.length_a   1.000
_cell.length_b   1.000
_cell.length_c   1.000
_cell.angle_alpha   90.00
_cell.angle_beta   90.00
_cell.angle_gamma   90.00
#
_symmetry.space_group_name_H-M   'P 1'
#
loop_
_entity.id
_entity.type
_entity.pdbx_description
1 polymer ?
#
loop_
_entity_poly.entity_id
_entity_poly.type
_entity_poly.pdbx_seq_one_letter_code
_entity_poly.pdbx_strand_id
1 'polypeptide(L)'
;PFQPFNRSPQIRYRYTSGKGLQLTGAVLWQLQYLSAGPNGKSEEYIKNSCIPEVYVSADYKVDGLIAGVGMEVLSLKPRQQTTVDDRVYKVNERVTSLSFEAYAKYMTQDWVIAGKTLLASNLTQACMLGGYAVTSVDPRTGEQEYTPYRHSMTWLNIVYGKKWKPGIFVGYAKNLGTSDELVSDQLYGTGTNLDKLITAGAELTYNVPHWKFGVEYTLSSAWYGKLDKS
;
A
#
# COMPACT_ATOMS: atom_id res chain seq x y z
N PRO A 1 6.56 6.02 -2.23
CA PRO A 1 5.77 5.25 -1.27
C PRO A 1 4.36 5.81 -1.02
N PHE A 2 4.00 6.96 -1.60
CA PHE A 2 2.73 7.64 -1.32
C PHE A 2 1.58 7.28 -2.26
N GLN A 3 1.83 6.51 -3.31
CA GLN A 3 0.80 6.07 -4.24
C GLN A 3 0.95 4.58 -4.55
N PRO A 4 -0.06 3.76 -4.25
CA PRO A 4 -0.09 2.37 -4.66
C PRO A 4 0.00 2.26 -6.18
N PHE A 5 0.81 1.33 -6.66
CA PHE A 5 0.98 1.06 -8.08
C PHE A 5 1.02 -0.44 -8.32
N ASN A 6 0.10 -0.92 -9.13
CA ASN A 6 0.03 -2.32 -9.54
C ASN A 6 -0.50 -2.43 -10.97
N ARG A 7 -0.08 -3.48 -11.69
CA ARG A 7 -0.60 -3.88 -13.01
C ARG A 7 -1.06 -5.33 -12.94
N SER A 8 -2.15 -5.54 -12.23
CA SER A 8 -2.72 -6.86 -12.00
C SER A 8 -3.95 -7.10 -12.86
N PRO A 9 -4.14 -8.31 -13.38
CA PRO A 9 -5.44 -8.73 -13.89
C PRO A 9 -6.51 -8.54 -12.81
N GLN A 10 -7.65 -8.00 -13.19
CA GLN A 10 -8.71 -7.74 -12.23
C GLN A 10 -10.10 -7.88 -12.87
N ILE A 11 -11.06 -8.29 -12.04
CA ILE A 11 -12.49 -8.18 -12.33
C ILE A 11 -13.04 -7.11 -11.41
N ARG A 12 -13.67 -6.08 -11.99
CA ARG A 12 -14.19 -4.94 -11.25
C ARG A 12 -15.64 -4.70 -11.58
N TYR A 13 -16.44 -4.53 -10.55
CA TYR A 13 -17.81 -4.04 -10.67
C TYR A 13 -17.91 -2.64 -10.07
N ARG A 14 -18.59 -1.73 -10.76
CA ARG A 14 -18.82 -0.36 -10.30
C ARG A 14 -20.30 -0.02 -10.44
N TYR A 15 -20.90 0.36 -9.34
CA TYR A 15 -22.24 0.94 -9.30
C TYR A 15 -22.13 2.46 -9.14
N THR A 16 -22.86 3.21 -9.94
CA THR A 16 -22.91 4.68 -9.86
C THR A 16 -24.38 5.11 -9.73
N SER A 17 -24.70 5.80 -8.63
CA SER A 17 -26.01 6.42 -8.45
C SER A 17 -26.07 7.78 -9.15
N GLY A 18 -27.28 8.17 -9.57
CA GLY A 18 -27.52 9.51 -10.14
C GLY A 18 -27.28 10.69 -9.18
N LYS A 19 -26.99 10.39 -7.89
CA LYS A 19 -26.75 11.38 -6.82
C LYS A 19 -25.26 11.51 -6.44
N GLY A 20 -24.33 11.02 -7.28
CA GLY A 20 -22.90 11.15 -7.06
C GLY A 20 -22.25 10.03 -6.25
N LEU A 21 -23.01 9.13 -5.63
CA LEU A 21 -22.44 7.96 -4.94
C LEU A 21 -21.94 6.93 -5.96
N GLN A 22 -20.73 6.43 -5.77
CA GLN A 22 -20.13 5.35 -6.53
C GLN A 22 -19.61 4.29 -5.59
N LEU A 23 -20.00 3.04 -5.79
CA LEU A 23 -19.49 1.89 -5.07
C LEU A 23 -18.67 1.04 -6.03
N THR A 24 -17.49 0.60 -5.59
CA THR A 24 -16.61 -0.26 -6.38
C THR A 24 -16.28 -1.52 -5.59
N GLY A 25 -16.35 -2.66 -6.25
CA GLY A 25 -15.78 -3.92 -5.77
C GLY A 25 -14.85 -4.48 -6.84
N ALA A 26 -13.68 -4.97 -6.45
CA ALA A 26 -12.73 -5.58 -7.37
C ALA A 26 -12.06 -6.81 -6.73
N VAL A 27 -11.77 -7.81 -7.55
CA VAL A 27 -10.88 -8.91 -7.23
C VAL A 27 -9.67 -8.83 -8.14
N LEU A 28 -8.48 -8.97 -7.57
CA LEU A 28 -7.20 -8.79 -8.25
C LEU A 28 -6.34 -10.03 -8.08
N TRP A 29 -5.51 -10.31 -9.09
CA TRP A 29 -4.52 -11.38 -9.04
C TRP A 29 -3.13 -10.84 -9.37
N GLN A 30 -2.15 -11.09 -8.51
CA GLN A 30 -0.78 -10.60 -8.70
C GLN A 30 -0.13 -11.27 -9.92
N LEU A 31 0.51 -10.47 -10.78
CA LEU A 31 1.20 -10.95 -11.98
C LEU A 31 2.56 -10.30 -12.17
N GLN A 32 2.64 -8.98 -12.26
CA GLN A 32 3.88 -8.25 -12.54
C GLN A 32 4.54 -7.70 -11.27
N TYR A 33 3.74 -7.19 -10.33
CA TYR A 33 4.19 -6.72 -9.03
C TYR A 33 3.72 -7.71 -7.98
N LEU A 34 4.65 -8.17 -7.17
CA LEU A 34 4.49 -9.39 -6.37
C LEU A 34 4.69 -9.09 -4.90
N SER A 35 4.00 -9.84 -4.05
CA SER A 35 4.20 -9.81 -2.60
C SER A 35 5.59 -10.32 -2.21
N ALA A 36 6.15 -9.71 -1.17
CA ALA A 36 7.39 -10.19 -0.54
C ALA A 36 7.11 -11.44 0.31
N GLY A 37 8.12 -12.29 0.46
CA GLY A 37 8.05 -13.49 1.29
C GLY A 37 9.39 -14.21 1.42
N PRO A 38 9.41 -15.46 1.91
CA PRO A 38 10.64 -16.23 2.18
C PRO A 38 11.62 -16.35 1.01
N ASN A 39 11.09 -16.42 -0.21
CA ASN A 39 11.89 -16.54 -1.45
C ASN A 39 11.97 -15.20 -2.21
N GLY A 40 11.92 -14.06 -1.50
CA GLY A 40 11.87 -12.76 -2.13
C GLY A 40 10.47 -12.39 -2.63
N LYS A 41 10.37 -11.58 -3.69
CA LYS A 41 9.08 -11.23 -4.31
C LYS A 41 8.64 -12.33 -5.25
N SER A 42 7.49 -12.94 -5.00
CA SER A 42 6.98 -14.09 -5.77
C SER A 42 5.44 -14.12 -5.81
N GLU A 43 4.90 -14.57 -6.93
CA GLU A 43 3.46 -14.90 -7.07
C GLU A 43 3.08 -16.19 -6.33
N GLU A 44 4.06 -16.95 -5.86
CA GLU A 44 3.86 -18.21 -5.16
C GLU A 44 2.95 -18.04 -3.95
N TYR A 45 3.10 -16.96 -3.20
CA TYR A 45 2.38 -16.77 -1.92
C TYR A 45 0.88 -16.57 -2.11
N ILE A 46 0.45 -15.85 -3.14
CA ILE A 46 -0.98 -15.73 -3.47
C ILE A 46 -1.50 -17.00 -4.14
N LYS A 47 -0.69 -17.68 -4.97
CA LYS A 47 -1.04 -19.00 -5.54
C LYS A 47 -1.26 -20.03 -4.46
N ASN A 48 -0.35 -20.12 -3.48
CA ASN A 48 -0.48 -21.03 -2.34
C ASN A 48 -1.70 -20.73 -1.47
N SER A 49 -2.07 -19.46 -1.38
CA SER A 49 -3.27 -19.02 -0.68
C SER A 49 -4.55 -19.40 -1.41
N CYS A 50 -4.56 -19.41 -2.75
CA CYS A 50 -5.74 -19.57 -3.60
C CYS A 50 -6.85 -18.53 -3.32
N ILE A 51 -6.53 -17.42 -2.66
CA ILE A 51 -7.47 -16.34 -2.34
C ILE A 51 -7.02 -15.09 -3.11
N PRO A 52 -7.84 -14.56 -4.03
CA PRO A 52 -7.52 -13.32 -4.71
C PRO A 52 -7.52 -12.14 -3.72
N GLU A 53 -6.80 -11.10 -4.06
CA GLU A 53 -6.85 -9.81 -3.37
C GLU A 53 -8.22 -9.17 -3.64
N VAL A 54 -8.84 -8.62 -2.60
CA VAL A 54 -10.18 -8.02 -2.68
C VAL A 54 -10.11 -6.56 -2.28
N TYR A 55 -10.63 -5.69 -3.14
CA TYR A 55 -10.75 -4.27 -2.88
C TYR A 55 -12.20 -3.81 -2.98
N VAL A 56 -12.62 -2.96 -2.04
CA VAL A 56 -13.91 -2.29 -2.06
C VAL A 56 -13.74 -0.80 -1.76
N SER A 57 -14.52 0.05 -2.44
CA SER A 57 -14.57 1.49 -2.13
C SER A 57 -15.95 2.08 -2.24
N ALA A 58 -16.15 3.18 -1.51
CA ALA A 58 -17.29 4.05 -1.61
C ALA A 58 -16.79 5.48 -1.87
N ASP A 59 -17.23 6.07 -2.98
CA ASP A 59 -16.83 7.39 -3.45
C ASP A 59 -18.07 8.30 -3.57
N TYR A 60 -17.89 9.57 -3.27
CA TYR A 60 -18.88 10.60 -3.50
C TYR A 60 -18.30 11.69 -4.40
N LYS A 61 -19.03 11.99 -5.47
CA LYS A 61 -18.60 12.98 -6.45
C LYS A 61 -19.69 14.03 -6.67
N VAL A 62 -19.38 15.30 -6.39
CA VAL A 62 -20.26 16.44 -6.57
C VAL A 62 -19.45 17.71 -6.82
N ASP A 63 -19.87 18.55 -7.78
CA ASP A 63 -19.39 19.92 -8.00
C ASP A 63 -17.87 20.14 -7.79
N GLY A 64 -17.05 19.38 -8.49
CA GLY A 64 -15.60 19.49 -8.39
C GLY A 64 -14.97 18.75 -7.21
N LEU A 65 -15.77 18.24 -6.26
CA LEU A 65 -15.30 17.42 -5.16
C LEU A 65 -15.44 15.93 -5.49
N ILE A 66 -14.36 15.17 -5.21
CA ILE A 66 -14.38 13.71 -5.14
C ILE A 66 -13.82 13.36 -3.78
N ALA A 67 -14.57 12.61 -2.99
CA ALA A 67 -14.09 12.07 -1.72
C ALA A 67 -14.48 10.60 -1.59
N GLY A 68 -13.64 9.78 -0.98
CA GLY A 68 -13.93 8.37 -0.88
C GLY A 68 -13.11 7.69 0.22
N VAL A 69 -13.58 6.49 0.54
CA VAL A 69 -12.92 5.54 1.43
C VAL A 69 -12.82 4.19 0.74
N GLY A 70 -11.77 3.45 1.04
CA GLY A 70 -11.56 2.11 0.49
C GLY A 70 -10.94 1.17 1.50
N MET A 71 -11.09 -0.11 1.25
CA MET A 71 -10.51 -1.19 2.02
C MET A 71 -10.00 -2.28 1.08
N GLU A 72 -8.87 -2.84 1.42
CA GLU A 72 -8.26 -3.98 0.74
C GLU A 72 -7.99 -5.11 1.72
N VAL A 73 -8.22 -6.33 1.26
CA VAL A 73 -7.90 -7.57 1.97
C VAL A 73 -6.96 -8.39 1.09
N LEU A 74 -5.79 -8.72 1.65
CA LEU A 74 -4.80 -9.60 1.03
C LEU A 74 -4.51 -10.78 1.96
N SER A 75 -4.66 -12.01 1.47
CA SER A 75 -4.29 -13.22 2.20
C SER A 75 -3.21 -13.97 1.44
N LEU A 76 -2.06 -14.18 2.08
CA LEU A 76 -0.93 -14.91 1.52
C LEU A 76 -0.66 -16.18 2.32
N LYS A 77 -0.16 -17.21 1.65
CA LYS A 77 0.38 -18.41 2.28
C LYS A 77 1.88 -18.50 1.98
N PRO A 78 2.76 -18.07 2.90
CA PRO A 78 4.20 -17.94 2.66
C PRO A 78 4.91 -19.25 2.38
N ARG A 79 4.44 -20.36 3.00
CA ARG A 79 5.03 -21.69 2.86
C ARG A 79 3.96 -22.76 2.68
N GLN A 80 4.23 -23.79 1.91
CA GLN A 80 3.39 -25.00 1.82
C GLN A 80 3.92 -26.12 2.69
N GLN A 81 5.24 -26.13 2.94
CA GLN A 81 5.93 -27.15 3.70
C GLN A 81 7.14 -26.56 4.41
N THR A 82 7.58 -27.26 5.45
CA THR A 82 8.79 -27.00 6.24
C THR A 82 9.54 -28.31 6.40
N THR A 83 10.82 -28.22 6.76
CA THR A 83 11.66 -29.40 7.03
C THR A 83 12.27 -29.25 8.42
N VAL A 84 12.07 -30.27 9.27
CA VAL A 84 12.66 -30.38 10.61
C VAL A 84 13.20 -31.79 10.76
N ASP A 85 14.45 -31.94 11.16
CA ASP A 85 15.14 -33.21 11.34
C ASP A 85 14.97 -34.16 10.13
N ASP A 86 15.22 -33.64 8.91
CA ASP A 86 15.08 -34.33 7.62
C ASP A 86 13.67 -34.82 7.29
N ARG A 87 12.67 -34.42 8.08
CA ARG A 87 11.27 -34.73 7.82
C ARG A 87 10.54 -33.51 7.25
N VAL A 88 9.75 -33.74 6.21
CA VAL A 88 8.94 -32.72 5.56
C VAL A 88 7.55 -32.69 6.18
N TYR A 89 7.13 -31.51 6.64
CA TYR A 89 5.82 -31.26 7.21
C TYR A 89 5.03 -30.31 6.32
N LYS A 90 3.77 -30.64 6.06
CA LYS A 90 2.83 -29.73 5.39
C LYS A 90 2.36 -28.67 6.39
N VAL A 91 2.42 -27.40 5.99
CA VAL A 91 2.01 -26.25 6.81
C VAL A 91 0.89 -25.47 6.13
N ASN A 92 0.08 -24.77 6.91
CA ASN A 92 -1.12 -24.08 6.40
C ASN A 92 -1.26 -22.64 6.85
N GLU A 93 -0.32 -22.14 7.67
CA GLU A 93 -0.39 -20.77 8.20
C GLU A 93 -0.41 -19.72 7.09
N ARG A 94 -1.19 -18.68 7.34
CA ARG A 94 -1.43 -17.57 6.42
C ARG A 94 -1.16 -16.25 7.11
N VAL A 95 -0.79 -15.24 6.31
CA VAL A 95 -0.83 -13.85 6.74
C VAL A 95 -1.97 -13.15 6.02
N THR A 96 -2.92 -12.64 6.78
CA THR A 96 -4.03 -11.84 6.26
C THR A 96 -3.82 -10.39 6.66
N SER A 97 -3.84 -9.51 5.68
CA SER A 97 -3.54 -8.09 5.79
C SER A 97 -4.76 -7.27 5.41
N LEU A 98 -5.07 -6.25 6.22
CA LEU A 98 -6.13 -5.30 5.98
C LEU A 98 -5.52 -3.91 5.77
N SER A 99 -5.91 -3.24 4.69
CA SER A 99 -5.50 -1.87 4.41
C SER A 99 -6.72 -0.99 4.19
N PHE A 100 -6.63 0.25 4.68
CA PHE A 100 -7.70 1.23 4.59
C PHE A 100 -7.19 2.52 3.98
N GLU A 101 -8.00 3.15 3.14
CA GLU A 101 -7.68 4.45 2.58
C GLU A 101 -8.84 5.43 2.72
N ALA A 102 -8.50 6.71 2.84
CA ALA A 102 -9.42 7.81 2.68
C ALA A 102 -8.76 8.87 1.82
N TYR A 103 -9.50 9.47 0.91
CA TYR A 103 -8.98 10.49 0.01
C TYR A 103 -10.05 11.52 -0.34
N ALA A 104 -9.56 12.70 -0.67
CA ALA A 104 -10.38 13.76 -1.23
C ALA A 104 -9.61 14.53 -2.31
N LYS A 105 -10.32 14.97 -3.33
CA LYS A 105 -9.80 15.87 -4.35
C LYS A 105 -10.85 16.93 -4.67
N TYR A 106 -10.46 18.17 -4.54
CA TYR A 106 -11.30 19.32 -4.89
C TYR A 106 -10.67 20.09 -6.05
N MET A 107 -11.47 20.36 -7.05
CA MET A 107 -11.05 21.05 -8.27
C MET A 107 -11.98 22.21 -8.57
N THR A 108 -11.38 23.38 -8.77
CA THR A 108 -12.04 24.57 -9.31
C THR A 108 -11.37 24.98 -10.63
N GLN A 109 -11.71 26.15 -11.16
CA GLN A 109 -11.04 26.68 -12.33
C GLN A 109 -9.54 26.97 -12.07
N ASP A 110 -9.19 27.33 -10.84
CA ASP A 110 -7.85 27.81 -10.48
C ASP A 110 -7.13 26.87 -9.48
N TRP A 111 -7.87 26.07 -8.72
CA TRP A 111 -7.31 25.23 -7.67
C TRP A 111 -7.48 23.75 -7.93
N VAL A 112 -6.45 22.99 -7.64
CA VAL A 112 -6.51 21.54 -7.43
C VAL A 112 -5.92 21.25 -6.08
N ILE A 113 -6.74 20.76 -5.16
CA ILE A 113 -6.31 20.33 -3.82
C ILE A 113 -6.64 18.84 -3.71
N ALA A 114 -5.65 18.02 -3.43
CA ALA A 114 -5.83 16.58 -3.30
C ALA A 114 -5.05 16.06 -2.11
N GLY A 115 -5.65 15.16 -1.37
CA GLY A 115 -5.01 14.49 -0.25
C GLY A 115 -5.49 13.06 -0.10
N LYS A 116 -4.64 12.22 0.49
CA LYS A 116 -4.93 10.82 0.77
C LYS A 116 -4.24 10.41 2.05
N THR A 117 -4.91 9.62 2.85
CA THR A 117 -4.33 8.86 3.94
C THR A 117 -4.54 7.38 3.71
N LEU A 118 -3.55 6.58 4.05
CA LEU A 118 -3.54 5.14 3.89
C LEU A 118 -3.01 4.52 5.18
N LEU A 119 -3.80 3.66 5.79
CA LEU A 119 -3.36 2.75 6.84
C LEU A 119 -3.15 1.39 6.19
N ALA A 120 -1.91 1.09 5.86
CA ALA A 120 -1.54 -0.07 5.06
C ALA A 120 -1.02 -1.21 5.94
N SER A 121 -1.38 -2.43 5.54
CA SER A 121 -0.77 -3.66 6.04
C SER A 121 -0.28 -4.47 4.85
N ASN A 122 1.04 -4.67 4.73
CA ASN A 122 1.65 -5.55 3.72
C ASN A 122 1.24 -5.25 2.26
N LEU A 123 1.42 -4.02 1.80
CA LEU A 123 1.15 -3.61 0.40
C LEU A 123 2.39 -3.72 -0.51
N THR A 124 3.22 -4.73 -0.33
CA THR A 124 4.48 -4.88 -1.10
C THR A 124 4.23 -5.12 -2.59
N GLN A 125 3.12 -5.77 -2.95
CA GLN A 125 2.66 -5.97 -4.33
C GLN A 125 2.20 -4.67 -5.01
N ALA A 126 1.86 -3.66 -4.23
CA ALA A 126 1.47 -2.34 -4.73
C ALA A 126 2.64 -1.34 -4.76
N CYS A 127 3.89 -1.82 -4.73
CA CYS A 127 5.10 -1.00 -4.65
C CYS A 127 5.12 -0.04 -3.44
N MET A 128 4.42 -0.41 -2.37
CA MET A 128 4.34 0.34 -1.13
C MET A 128 5.28 -0.23 -0.07
N LEU A 129 5.43 0.52 1.02
CA LEU A 129 6.04 0.02 2.24
C LEU A 129 5.17 -1.07 2.85
N GLY A 130 5.78 -1.99 3.59
CA GLY A 130 5.05 -3.02 4.29
C GLY A 130 5.73 -4.38 4.19
N GLY A 131 5.02 -5.38 4.66
CA GLY A 131 5.48 -6.76 4.75
C GLY A 131 4.87 -7.44 5.96
N TYR A 132 5.54 -8.49 6.42
CA TYR A 132 5.14 -9.26 7.60
C TYR A 132 6.35 -9.91 8.26
N ALA A 133 6.16 -10.32 9.51
CA ALA A 133 7.17 -10.95 10.35
C ALA A 133 6.67 -12.27 10.92
N VAL A 134 7.60 -13.06 11.47
CA VAL A 134 7.33 -14.32 12.17
C VAL A 134 7.09 -14.04 13.65
N THR A 135 5.99 -14.52 14.19
CA THR A 135 5.57 -14.36 15.59
C THR A 135 5.77 -15.62 16.42
N SER A 136 5.67 -16.78 15.79
CA SER A 136 5.97 -18.07 16.43
C SER A 136 6.51 -19.08 15.43
N VAL A 137 7.18 -20.10 15.95
CA VAL A 137 7.66 -21.27 15.19
C VAL A 137 7.38 -22.52 16.00
N ASP A 138 6.58 -23.44 15.47
CA ASP A 138 6.40 -24.76 16.10
C ASP A 138 7.69 -25.58 15.99
N PRO A 139 8.33 -25.94 17.12
CA PRO A 139 9.61 -26.64 17.10
C PRO A 139 9.52 -28.06 16.50
N ARG A 140 8.34 -28.67 16.40
CA ARG A 140 8.17 -30.01 15.88
C ARG A 140 7.96 -30.03 14.36
N THR A 141 7.22 -29.04 13.85
CA THR A 141 6.85 -28.99 12.44
C THR A 141 7.58 -27.90 11.69
N GLY A 142 8.14 -26.89 12.39
CA GLY A 142 8.71 -25.71 11.79
C GLY A 142 7.66 -24.75 11.19
N GLU A 143 6.36 -24.97 11.45
CA GLU A 143 5.29 -24.08 11.01
C GLU A 143 5.44 -22.71 11.67
N GLN A 144 5.26 -21.64 10.88
CA GLN A 144 5.48 -20.26 11.32
C GLN A 144 4.16 -19.50 11.30
N GLU A 145 3.84 -18.83 12.40
CA GLU A 145 2.79 -17.83 12.43
C GLU A 145 3.32 -16.47 12.03
N TYR A 146 2.45 -15.61 11.50
CA TYR A 146 2.86 -14.34 10.89
C TYR A 146 1.98 -13.19 11.34
N THR A 147 2.59 -12.00 11.49
CA THR A 147 1.90 -10.72 11.71
C THR A 147 2.31 -9.70 10.66
N PRO A 148 1.37 -8.95 10.05
CA PRO A 148 1.71 -7.93 9.07
C PRO A 148 2.26 -6.65 9.74
N TYR A 149 3.18 -5.94 9.06
CA TYR A 149 3.56 -4.57 9.41
C TYR A 149 2.50 -3.58 9.00
N ARG A 150 2.20 -2.66 9.89
CA ARG A 150 1.30 -1.54 9.62
C ARG A 150 2.10 -0.27 9.35
N HIS A 151 1.67 0.45 8.33
CA HIS A 151 2.23 1.75 7.96
C HIS A 151 1.11 2.75 7.79
N SER A 152 1.32 3.97 8.30
CA SER A 152 0.48 5.11 7.98
C SER A 152 1.19 5.96 6.91
N MET A 153 0.50 6.29 5.84
CA MET A 153 1.01 7.12 4.75
C MET A 153 -0.03 8.18 4.40
N THR A 154 0.35 9.45 4.56
CA THR A 154 -0.54 10.59 4.28
C THR A 154 0.17 11.57 3.39
N TRP A 155 -0.53 12.13 2.41
CA TRP A 155 0.00 13.19 1.57
C TRP A 155 -1.06 14.24 1.24
N LEU A 156 -0.57 15.44 0.95
CA LEU A 156 -1.33 16.59 0.46
C LEU A 156 -0.63 17.16 -0.77
N ASN A 157 -1.41 17.48 -1.79
CA ASN A 157 -0.96 18.16 -2.99
C ASN A 157 -1.86 19.36 -3.29
N ILE A 158 -1.28 20.53 -3.52
CA ILE A 158 -2.00 21.76 -3.83
C ILE A 158 -1.37 22.37 -5.07
N VAL A 159 -2.18 22.63 -6.09
CA VAL A 159 -1.77 23.30 -7.32
C VAL A 159 -2.71 24.46 -7.57
N TYR A 160 -2.15 25.63 -7.95
CA TYR A 160 -2.92 26.83 -8.21
C TYR A 160 -2.58 27.41 -9.59
N GLY A 161 -3.60 27.96 -10.27
CA GLY A 161 -3.44 28.77 -11.47
C GLY A 161 -3.79 28.05 -12.77
N LYS A 162 -3.73 28.79 -13.87
CA LYS A 162 -4.11 28.36 -15.23
C LYS A 162 -2.90 28.21 -16.16
N LYS A 163 -2.29 29.34 -16.53
CA LYS A 163 -1.14 29.37 -17.43
C LYS A 163 0.15 29.05 -16.67
N TRP A 164 0.38 29.74 -15.57
CA TRP A 164 1.41 29.39 -14.58
C TRP A 164 0.76 28.62 -13.45
N LYS A 165 1.30 27.44 -13.16
CA LYS A 165 0.78 26.55 -12.10
C LYS A 165 1.87 26.21 -11.11
N PRO A 166 2.10 27.02 -10.08
CA PRO A 166 2.82 26.58 -8.91
C PRO A 166 2.07 25.46 -8.19
N GLY A 167 2.83 24.51 -7.68
CA GLY A 167 2.30 23.38 -6.91
C GLY A 167 3.23 23.04 -5.75
N ILE A 168 2.65 22.50 -4.70
CA ILE A 168 3.37 21.96 -3.54
C ILE A 168 2.84 20.58 -3.22
N PHE A 169 3.74 19.70 -2.81
CA PHE A 169 3.46 18.37 -2.31
C PHE A 169 4.11 18.15 -0.96
N VAL A 170 3.40 17.54 -0.02
CA VAL A 170 3.96 17.08 1.24
C VAL A 170 3.42 15.69 1.51
N GLY A 171 4.31 14.74 1.83
CA GLY A 171 3.99 13.38 2.19
C GLY A 171 4.70 12.95 3.47
N TYR A 172 4.00 12.23 4.32
CA TYR A 172 4.52 11.63 5.54
C TYR A 172 4.16 10.17 5.62
N ALA A 173 5.17 9.33 5.86
CA ALA A 173 4.98 7.90 6.11
C ALA A 173 5.61 7.51 7.45
N LYS A 174 4.93 6.68 8.22
CA LYS A 174 5.36 6.16 9.52
C LYS A 174 5.12 4.66 9.60
N ASN A 175 6.15 3.93 10.03
CA ASN A 175 6.00 2.54 10.44
C ASN A 175 5.31 2.50 11.81
N LEU A 176 4.24 1.73 11.92
CA LEU A 176 3.45 1.55 13.15
C LEU A 176 3.77 0.21 13.83
N GLY A 177 4.72 -0.55 13.29
CA GLY A 177 5.10 -1.86 13.82
C GLY A 177 4.10 -2.97 13.52
N THR A 178 4.16 -3.99 14.35
CA THR A 178 3.31 -5.19 14.30
C THR A 178 2.33 -5.20 15.47
N SER A 179 1.28 -6.02 15.39
CA SER A 179 0.35 -6.20 16.52
C SER A 179 0.88 -7.15 17.59
N ASP A 180 1.78 -8.05 17.16
CA ASP A 180 2.26 -9.15 17.98
C ASP A 180 3.77 -9.06 18.16
N GLU A 181 4.27 -9.63 19.25
CA GLU A 181 5.72 -9.72 19.49
C GLU A 181 6.40 -10.62 18.48
N LEU A 182 7.62 -10.27 18.10
CA LEU A 182 8.41 -11.00 17.12
C LEU A 182 9.33 -11.99 17.84
N VAL A 183 9.31 -13.24 17.39
CA VAL A 183 10.20 -14.28 17.93
C VAL A 183 11.47 -14.47 17.09
N SER A 184 11.53 -13.87 15.89
CA SER A 184 12.69 -13.95 15.02
C SER A 184 12.93 -12.66 14.25
N ASP A 185 14.17 -12.44 13.79
CA ASP A 185 14.54 -11.32 12.91
C ASP A 185 14.13 -11.58 11.44
N GLN A 186 13.31 -12.60 11.18
CA GLN A 186 12.82 -12.90 9.82
C GLN A 186 11.71 -11.95 9.42
N LEU A 187 12.08 -10.98 8.61
CA LEU A 187 11.21 -9.92 8.11
C LEU A 187 11.08 -10.04 6.59
N TYR A 188 9.85 -10.13 6.10
CA TYR A 188 9.55 -10.21 4.67
C TYR A 188 8.84 -8.95 4.23
N GLY A 189 9.53 -8.05 3.52
CA GLY A 189 8.89 -6.80 3.16
C GLY A 189 9.75 -5.80 2.39
N THR A 190 9.21 -4.59 2.26
CA THR A 190 9.87 -3.44 1.66
C THR A 190 9.92 -2.31 2.69
N GLY A 191 11.14 -1.79 2.96
CA GLY A 191 11.35 -0.74 3.95
C GLY A 191 11.12 -1.20 5.40
N THR A 192 11.47 -2.45 5.72
CA THR A 192 11.27 -3.06 7.04
C THR A 192 12.04 -2.36 8.16
N ASN A 193 13.12 -1.65 7.82
CA ASN A 193 13.92 -0.84 8.74
C ASN A 193 13.61 0.67 8.68
N LEU A 194 12.61 1.09 7.88
CA LEU A 194 12.20 2.47 7.79
C LEU A 194 11.25 2.81 8.94
N ASP A 195 11.66 3.74 9.81
CA ASP A 195 10.79 4.26 10.88
C ASP A 195 9.82 5.29 10.34
N LYS A 196 10.34 6.34 9.68
CA LYS A 196 9.51 7.40 9.09
C LYS A 196 10.17 8.00 7.85
N LEU A 197 9.34 8.55 6.98
CA LEU A 197 9.74 9.26 5.77
C LEU A 197 8.93 10.53 5.62
N ILE A 198 9.61 11.64 5.33
CA ILE A 198 8.99 12.88 4.92
C ILE A 198 9.46 13.18 3.50
N THR A 199 8.52 13.53 2.62
CA THR A 199 8.82 14.02 1.28
C THR A 199 8.10 15.35 1.10
N ALA A 200 8.82 16.37 0.64
CA ALA A 200 8.26 17.66 0.28
C ALA A 200 8.73 18.03 -1.14
N GLY A 201 7.84 18.57 -1.93
CA GLY A 201 8.13 18.96 -3.29
C GLY A 201 7.48 20.31 -3.64
N ALA A 202 8.11 21.01 -4.55
CA ALA A 202 7.55 22.21 -5.18
C ALA A 202 7.69 22.08 -6.69
N GLU A 203 6.65 22.42 -7.41
CA GLU A 203 6.65 22.45 -8.87
C GLU A 203 6.19 23.79 -9.41
N LEU A 204 6.68 24.14 -10.59
CA LEU A 204 6.16 25.25 -11.38
C LEU A 204 5.98 24.78 -12.82
N THR A 205 4.76 24.85 -13.31
CA THR A 205 4.48 24.54 -14.71
C THR A 205 3.96 25.78 -15.48
N TYR A 206 4.39 25.87 -16.73
CA TYR A 206 3.93 26.88 -17.68
C TYR A 206 3.18 26.18 -18.83
N ASN A 207 1.91 26.52 -19.00
CA ASN A 207 1.02 25.89 -19.97
C ASN A 207 0.64 26.87 -21.07
N VAL A 208 0.92 26.48 -22.30
CA VAL A 208 0.49 27.18 -23.52
C VAL A 208 -0.19 26.19 -24.47
N PRO A 209 -0.93 26.62 -25.49
CA PRO A 209 -1.49 25.70 -26.46
C PRO A 209 -0.42 24.77 -27.03
N HIS A 210 -0.68 23.47 -26.99
CA HIS A 210 0.18 22.38 -27.47
C HIS A 210 1.50 22.13 -26.68
N TRP A 211 1.89 22.98 -25.71
CA TRP A 211 3.12 22.84 -24.97
C TRP A 211 2.91 23.00 -23.46
N LYS A 212 3.64 22.20 -22.69
CA LYS A 212 3.72 22.28 -21.24
C LYS A 212 5.20 22.18 -20.83
N PHE A 213 5.68 23.16 -20.10
CA PHE A 213 7.01 23.17 -19.50
C PHE A 213 6.87 23.10 -18.01
N GLY A 214 7.73 22.37 -17.33
CA GLY A 214 7.68 22.26 -15.88
C GLY A 214 9.05 22.02 -15.29
N VAL A 215 9.23 22.52 -14.08
CA VAL A 215 10.35 22.20 -13.21
C VAL A 215 9.78 21.74 -11.87
N GLU A 216 10.38 20.70 -11.32
CA GLU A 216 10.03 20.13 -10.03
C GLU A 216 11.30 19.96 -9.19
N TYR A 217 11.19 20.29 -7.92
CA TYR A 217 12.19 19.99 -6.92
C TYR A 217 11.57 19.17 -5.81
N THR A 218 12.17 18.03 -5.49
CA THR A 218 11.68 17.12 -4.44
C THR A 218 12.79 16.81 -3.46
N LEU A 219 12.50 16.96 -2.17
CA LEU A 219 13.36 16.59 -1.05
C LEU A 219 12.70 15.44 -0.27
N SER A 220 13.48 14.39 0.02
CA SER A 220 13.04 13.30 0.88
C SER A 220 14.04 13.09 2.01
N SER A 221 13.51 12.92 3.22
CA SER A 221 14.28 12.57 4.42
C SER A 221 13.70 11.31 5.03
N ALA A 222 14.56 10.31 5.23
CA ALA A 222 14.19 9.03 5.81
C ALA A 222 14.93 8.81 7.13
N TRP A 223 14.24 8.28 8.11
CA TRP A 223 14.79 7.82 9.37
C TRP A 223 14.64 6.31 9.44
N TYR A 224 15.72 5.67 9.81
CA TYR A 224 15.79 4.22 9.92
C TYR A 224 15.94 3.82 11.39
N GLY A 225 15.35 2.71 11.76
CA GLY A 225 15.44 2.13 13.09
C GLY A 225 15.23 0.62 13.05
N LYS A 226 15.55 -0.06 14.12
CA LYS A 226 15.07 -1.43 14.32
C LYS A 226 13.60 -1.33 14.77
N LEU A 227 12.79 -2.32 14.36
CA LEU A 227 11.49 -2.53 14.97
C LEU A 227 11.75 -2.87 16.43
N ASP A 228 11.49 -1.92 17.32
CA ASP A 228 11.51 -2.20 18.75
C ASP A 228 10.40 -3.19 19.04
N LYS A 229 10.73 -4.20 19.84
CA LYS A 229 9.74 -5.07 20.48
C LYS A 229 8.91 -4.16 21.38
N SER A 230 7.70 -3.84 20.95
CA SER A 230 6.75 -3.09 21.77
C SER A 230 6.18 -3.95 22.87
#